data_110e0c915faf4834a539534196be84a0
#
_entry.id   110e0c915faf4834a539534196be84a0
#
_cell.length_a   1.000
_cell.length_b   1.000
_cell.length_c   1.000
_cell.angle_alpha   90.00
_cell.angle_beta   90.00
_cell.angle_gamma   90.00
#
_symmetry.space_group_name_H-M   'P 1'
#
loop_
_entity.id
_entity.type
_entity.pdbx_description
1 polymer ?
#
loop_
_entity_poly.entity_id
_entity_poly.type
_entity_poly.pdbx_seq_one_letter_code
_entity_poly.pdbx_strand_id
1 'polypeptide(L)'
;MIEKFNGIFYLIVFLVHFIVFAVYAYQTVFATKTFLDKFGIDDTGAGMTRFFGSLFIGAVAMAIWVGFIRADGIQGTWAFFNLVFLQNLSAFCVGVYSIKINKLGHTPQTSNEGIIAPGILTLLSAILCFGLADKIYI
;
A
#
# COMPACT_ATOMS: atom_id res chain seq x y z
N MET A 1 -11.78 -14.12 14.89
CA MET A 1 -11.20 -13.17 13.92
C MET A 1 -10.95 -11.81 14.55
N ILE A 2 -11.95 -11.16 15.13
CA ILE A 2 -11.81 -9.82 15.75
C ILE A 2 -10.72 -9.79 16.83
N GLU A 3 -10.66 -10.80 17.68
CA GLU A 3 -9.64 -10.91 18.74
C GLU A 3 -8.21 -11.05 18.21
N LYS A 4 -8.03 -11.61 17.01
CA LYS A 4 -6.71 -11.69 16.35
C LYS A 4 -6.16 -10.30 16.01
N PHE A 5 -7.01 -9.28 15.87
CA PHE A 5 -6.68 -7.91 15.54
C PHE A 5 -6.87 -6.92 16.70
N ASN A 6 -6.86 -7.36 17.96
CA ASN A 6 -7.09 -6.48 19.11
C ASN A 6 -8.39 -5.67 19.04
N GLY A 7 -9.40 -6.21 18.37
CA GLY A 7 -10.70 -5.59 18.24
C GLY A 7 -11.08 -5.20 16.81
N ILE A 8 -12.33 -4.80 16.67
CA ILE A 8 -12.94 -4.47 15.37
C ILE A 8 -12.27 -3.27 14.69
N PHE A 9 -11.77 -2.31 15.46
CA PHE A 9 -11.13 -1.11 14.91
C PHE A 9 -9.90 -1.47 14.07
N TYR A 10 -8.97 -2.24 14.63
CA TYR A 10 -7.74 -2.62 13.91
C TYR A 10 -8.02 -3.59 12.75
N LEU A 11 -9.05 -4.42 12.85
CA LEU A 11 -9.50 -5.24 11.74
C LEU A 11 -10.00 -4.37 10.58
N ILE A 12 -10.78 -3.32 10.86
CA ILE A 12 -11.25 -2.37 9.84
C ILE A 12 -10.07 -1.63 9.21
N VAL A 13 -9.14 -1.13 10.02
CA VAL A 13 -7.92 -0.46 9.50
C VAL A 13 -7.12 -1.39 8.60
N PHE A 14 -6.95 -2.65 8.98
CA PHE A 14 -6.28 -3.66 8.17
C PHE A 14 -7.01 -3.89 6.83
N LEU A 15 -8.32 -4.08 6.87
CA LEU A 15 -9.12 -4.29 5.67
C LEU A 15 -9.05 -3.09 4.72
N VAL A 16 -9.27 -1.87 5.24
CA VAL A 16 -9.21 -0.65 4.43
C VAL A 16 -7.84 -0.49 3.78
N HIS A 17 -6.76 -0.68 4.54
CA HIS A 17 -5.41 -0.57 4.01
C HIS A 17 -5.16 -1.53 2.84
N PHE A 18 -5.46 -2.82 3.01
CA PHE A 18 -5.17 -3.81 1.97
C PHE A 18 -6.21 -3.85 0.83
N ILE A 19 -7.43 -3.35 1.03
CA ILE A 19 -8.37 -3.09 -0.07
C ILE A 19 -7.81 -1.98 -0.97
N VAL A 20 -7.25 -0.91 -0.41
CA VAL A 20 -6.60 0.13 -1.21
C VAL A 20 -5.42 -0.44 -2.00
N PHE A 21 -4.60 -1.31 -1.41
CA PHE A 21 -3.54 -2.02 -2.16
C PHE A 21 -4.10 -2.87 -3.30
N ALA A 22 -5.21 -3.57 -3.07
CA ALA A 22 -5.87 -4.38 -4.11
C ALA A 22 -6.40 -3.50 -5.26
N VAL A 23 -6.96 -2.33 -4.93
CA VAL A 23 -7.41 -1.36 -5.94
C VAL A 23 -6.23 -0.86 -6.77
N TYR A 24 -5.09 -0.51 -6.15
CA TYR A 24 -3.89 -0.11 -6.88
C TYR A 24 -3.30 -1.27 -7.71
N ALA A 25 -3.31 -2.49 -7.20
CA ALA A 25 -2.91 -3.67 -7.97
C ALA A 25 -3.77 -3.81 -9.23
N TYR A 26 -5.09 -3.69 -9.10
CA TYR A 26 -6.00 -3.75 -10.24
C TYR A 26 -5.75 -2.61 -11.23
N GLN A 27 -5.68 -1.37 -10.77
CA GLN A 27 -5.48 -0.20 -11.63
C GLN A 27 -4.17 -0.26 -12.39
N THR A 28 -3.08 -0.66 -11.74
CA THR A 28 -1.75 -0.68 -12.35
C THR A 28 -1.56 -1.85 -13.30
N VAL A 29 -2.15 -3.02 -13.02
CA VAL A 29 -1.93 -4.24 -13.81
C VAL A 29 -2.98 -4.41 -14.90
N PHE A 30 -4.26 -4.21 -14.59
CA PHE A 30 -5.38 -4.50 -15.50
C PHE A 30 -6.00 -3.25 -16.13
N ALA A 31 -6.07 -2.14 -15.42
CA ALA A 31 -6.55 -0.86 -15.93
C ALA A 31 -5.39 0.12 -16.17
N THR A 32 -4.25 -0.38 -16.64
CA THR A 32 -2.97 0.34 -16.76
C THR A 32 -3.10 1.63 -17.57
N LYS A 33 -3.79 1.62 -18.70
CA LYS A 33 -3.95 2.82 -19.55
C LYS A 33 -4.63 3.96 -18.77
N THR A 34 -5.74 3.68 -18.09
CA THR A 34 -6.46 4.67 -17.29
C THR A 34 -5.59 5.22 -16.16
N PHE A 35 -4.77 4.34 -15.55
CA PHE A 35 -3.82 4.76 -14.51
C PHE A 35 -2.74 5.70 -15.07
N LEU A 36 -2.15 5.37 -16.23
CA LEU A 36 -1.14 6.20 -16.88
C LEU A 36 -1.70 7.59 -17.26
N ASP A 37 -2.88 7.63 -17.87
CA ASP A 37 -3.55 8.88 -18.26
C ASP A 37 -3.79 9.81 -17.05
N LYS A 38 -4.19 9.24 -15.92
CA LYS A 38 -4.40 9.97 -14.66
C LYS A 38 -3.14 10.68 -14.15
N PHE A 39 -1.98 10.07 -14.35
CA PHE A 39 -0.70 10.63 -13.93
C PHE A 39 0.05 11.35 -15.04
N GLY A 40 -0.52 11.43 -16.25
CA GLY A 40 0.13 12.05 -17.39
C GLY A 40 1.37 11.29 -17.88
N ILE A 41 1.34 9.95 -17.73
CA ILE A 41 2.45 9.07 -18.11
C ILE A 41 2.18 8.51 -19.51
N ASP A 42 3.19 8.52 -20.36
CA ASP A 42 3.14 7.93 -21.68
C ASP A 42 2.97 6.40 -21.65
N ASP A 43 2.37 5.81 -22.69
CA ASP A 43 2.10 4.37 -22.77
C ASP A 43 3.37 3.50 -22.66
N THR A 44 4.55 4.04 -22.94
CA THR A 44 5.83 3.36 -22.74
C THR A 44 6.11 3.04 -21.28
N GLY A 45 5.45 3.75 -20.33
CA GLY A 45 5.51 3.48 -18.91
C GLY A 45 4.72 2.24 -18.45
N ALA A 46 3.92 1.63 -19.34
CA ALA A 46 3.01 0.54 -18.97
C ALA A 46 3.73 -0.67 -18.36
N GLY A 47 4.87 -1.07 -18.91
CA GLY A 47 5.65 -2.20 -18.40
C GLY A 47 6.10 -1.99 -16.95
N MET A 48 6.67 -0.82 -16.65
CA MET A 48 7.12 -0.47 -15.32
C MET A 48 5.94 -0.34 -14.34
N THR A 49 4.84 0.26 -14.77
CA THR A 49 3.62 0.40 -13.97
C THR A 49 3.05 -0.97 -13.57
N ARG A 50 2.99 -1.93 -14.49
CA ARG A 50 2.57 -3.31 -14.19
C ARG A 50 3.54 -4.03 -13.25
N PHE A 51 4.84 -3.81 -13.42
CA PHE A 51 5.83 -4.37 -12.51
C PHE A 51 5.60 -3.86 -11.08
N PHE A 52 5.39 -2.54 -10.88
CA PHE A 52 5.01 -2.01 -9.56
C PHE A 52 3.71 -2.59 -9.05
N GLY A 53 2.72 -2.79 -9.91
CA GLY A 53 1.45 -3.42 -9.55
C GLY A 53 1.62 -4.83 -8.98
N SER A 54 2.60 -5.59 -9.48
CA SER A 54 2.89 -6.94 -8.96
C SER A 54 3.33 -6.95 -7.50
N LEU A 55 3.98 -5.90 -7.02
CA LEU A 55 4.37 -5.75 -5.62
C LEU A 55 3.14 -5.57 -4.71
N PHE A 56 2.13 -4.83 -5.17
CA PHE A 56 0.85 -4.73 -4.45
C PHE A 56 0.13 -6.08 -4.40
N ILE A 57 0.14 -6.88 -5.48
CA ILE A 57 -0.44 -8.23 -5.49
C ILE A 57 0.23 -9.10 -4.43
N GLY A 58 1.56 -9.08 -4.35
CA GLY A 58 2.31 -9.84 -3.34
C GLY A 58 1.94 -9.42 -1.91
N ALA A 59 1.83 -8.12 -1.64
CA ALA A 59 1.44 -7.60 -0.33
C ALA A 59 -0.01 -7.99 0.04
N VAL A 60 -0.95 -7.93 -0.91
CA VAL A 60 -2.34 -8.36 -0.70
C VAL A 60 -2.43 -9.86 -0.44
N ALA A 61 -1.71 -10.67 -1.22
CA ALA A 61 -1.67 -12.12 -1.00
C ALA A 61 -1.13 -12.46 0.39
N MET A 62 -0.06 -11.78 0.83
CA MET A 62 0.49 -11.97 2.17
C MET A 62 -0.50 -11.51 3.26
N ALA A 63 -1.21 -10.40 3.06
CA ALA A 63 -2.23 -9.92 3.99
C ALA A 63 -3.37 -10.94 4.15
N ILE A 64 -3.84 -11.52 3.05
CA ILE A 64 -4.86 -12.58 3.08
C ILE A 64 -4.33 -13.78 3.85
N TRP A 65 -3.09 -14.20 3.58
CA TRP A 65 -2.46 -15.33 4.26
C TRP A 65 -2.40 -15.11 5.77
N VAL A 66 -1.78 -14.02 6.23
CA VAL A 66 -1.58 -13.76 7.66
C VAL A 66 -2.87 -13.38 8.39
N GLY A 67 -3.81 -12.73 7.71
CA GLY A 67 -5.06 -12.30 8.33
C GLY A 67 -6.10 -13.41 8.45
N PHE A 68 -6.18 -14.30 7.45
CA PHE A 68 -7.34 -15.19 7.32
C PHE A 68 -7.01 -16.68 7.17
N ILE A 69 -5.85 -17.03 6.61
CA ILE A 69 -5.50 -18.43 6.29
C ILE A 69 -4.63 -19.05 7.38
N ARG A 70 -3.59 -18.32 7.82
CA ARG A 70 -2.65 -18.81 8.83
C ARG A 70 -3.36 -19.05 10.18
N ALA A 71 -3.11 -20.20 10.81
CA ALA A 71 -3.72 -20.57 12.09
C ALA A 71 -3.41 -19.54 13.19
N ASP A 72 -2.14 -19.13 13.30
CA ASP A 72 -1.67 -18.14 14.29
C ASP A 72 -2.04 -16.69 13.91
N GLY A 73 -2.67 -16.50 12.77
CA GLY A 73 -3.04 -15.17 12.29
C GLY A 73 -1.82 -14.25 12.12
N ILE A 74 -1.91 -13.06 12.70
CA ILE A 74 -0.88 -12.02 12.60
C ILE A 74 0.27 -12.17 13.60
N GLN A 75 0.27 -13.20 14.46
CA GLN A 75 1.34 -13.38 15.44
C GLN A 75 2.70 -13.58 14.78
N GLY A 76 3.73 -12.91 15.32
CA GLY A 76 5.10 -13.03 14.81
C GLY A 76 5.32 -12.48 13.40
N THR A 77 4.45 -11.61 12.90
CA THR A 77 4.51 -11.08 11.53
C THR A 77 5.06 -9.64 11.44
N TRP A 78 5.83 -9.23 12.44
CA TRP A 78 6.39 -7.88 12.52
C TRP A 78 7.12 -7.45 11.24
N ALA A 79 7.86 -8.36 10.61
CA ALA A 79 8.61 -8.05 9.39
C ALA A 79 7.68 -7.61 8.24
N PHE A 80 6.53 -8.28 8.09
CA PHE A 80 5.54 -7.91 7.08
C PHE A 80 4.92 -6.53 7.36
N PHE A 81 4.45 -6.29 8.58
CA PHE A 81 3.84 -5.01 8.94
C PHE A 81 4.81 -3.85 8.86
N ASN A 82 6.04 -4.01 9.36
CA ASN A 82 7.06 -2.97 9.29
C ASN A 82 7.51 -2.71 7.84
N LEU A 83 7.64 -3.75 7.02
CA LEU A 83 7.97 -3.59 5.60
C LEU A 83 6.89 -2.77 4.89
N VAL A 84 5.62 -3.09 5.10
CA VAL A 84 4.50 -2.36 4.50
C VAL A 84 4.48 -0.90 4.96
N PHE A 85 4.72 -0.65 6.25
CA PHE A 85 4.83 0.72 6.77
C PHE A 85 5.97 1.49 6.10
N LEU A 86 7.17 0.91 6.02
CA LEU A 86 8.33 1.55 5.40
C LEU A 86 8.13 1.76 3.90
N GLN A 87 7.48 0.84 3.19
CA GLN A 87 7.13 1.02 1.79
C GLN A 87 6.19 2.21 1.58
N ASN A 88 5.14 2.33 2.40
CA ASN A 88 4.21 3.45 2.32
C ASN A 88 4.89 4.78 2.65
N LEU A 89 5.70 4.82 3.71
CA LEU A 89 6.45 6.01 4.09
C LEU A 89 7.44 6.43 2.99
N SER A 90 8.16 5.48 2.42
CA SER A 90 9.07 5.73 1.30
C SER A 90 8.32 6.25 0.07
N ALA A 91 7.17 5.64 -0.26
CA ALA A 91 6.35 6.09 -1.38
C ALA A 91 5.80 7.51 -1.14
N PHE A 92 5.42 7.85 0.08
CA PHE A 92 5.03 9.21 0.44
C PHE A 92 6.19 10.21 0.25
N CYS A 93 7.36 9.91 0.81
CA CYS A 93 8.54 10.77 0.69
C CYS A 93 8.97 10.97 -0.78
N VAL A 94 9.02 9.88 -1.55
CA VAL A 94 9.35 9.92 -2.98
C VAL A 94 8.27 10.66 -3.76
N GLY A 95 7.00 10.49 -3.42
CA GLY A 95 5.89 11.24 -4.02
C GLY A 95 6.03 12.74 -3.80
N VAL A 96 6.35 13.17 -2.57
CA VAL A 96 6.63 14.59 -2.29
C VAL A 96 7.83 15.09 -3.08
N TYR A 97 8.92 14.35 -3.07
CA TYR A 97 10.13 14.72 -3.82
C TYR A 97 9.85 14.86 -5.32
N SER A 98 9.23 13.85 -5.93
CA SER A 98 9.04 13.82 -7.38
C SER A 98 7.92 14.74 -7.88
N ILE A 99 6.90 15.02 -7.08
CA ILE A 99 5.79 15.90 -7.52
C ILE A 99 6.03 17.37 -7.15
N LYS A 100 6.73 17.66 -6.04
CA LYS A 100 6.90 19.04 -5.55
C LYS A 100 8.31 19.61 -5.77
N ILE A 101 9.33 18.77 -5.74
CA ILE A 101 10.74 19.21 -5.78
C ILE A 101 11.36 18.95 -7.16
N ASN A 102 11.56 17.69 -7.52
CA ASN A 102 12.09 17.31 -8.81
C ASN A 102 10.97 16.81 -9.71
N LYS A 103 10.46 17.69 -10.55
CA LYS A 103 9.29 17.42 -11.40
C LYS A 103 9.60 16.69 -12.69
N LEU A 104 10.74 15.99 -12.77
CA LEU A 104 11.12 15.22 -13.96
C LEU A 104 10.03 14.20 -14.31
N GLY A 105 9.53 14.22 -15.53
CA GLY A 105 8.46 13.34 -16.01
C GLY A 105 7.06 13.72 -15.53
N HIS A 106 6.90 14.84 -14.81
CA HIS A 106 5.58 15.32 -14.35
C HIS A 106 5.06 16.44 -15.27
N THR A 107 3.75 16.43 -15.46
CA THR A 107 3.00 17.41 -16.25
C THR A 107 1.95 18.11 -15.39
N PRO A 108 1.29 19.19 -15.86
CA PRO A 108 0.18 19.79 -15.15
C PRO A 108 -0.99 18.81 -14.86
N GLN A 109 -1.09 17.71 -15.64
CA GLN A 109 -2.09 16.66 -15.44
C GLN A 109 -1.72 15.67 -14.34
N THR A 110 -0.46 15.65 -13.87
CA THR A 110 -0.02 14.68 -12.83
C THR A 110 -0.82 14.87 -11.55
N SER A 111 -1.52 13.81 -11.14
CA SER A 111 -2.35 13.81 -9.95
C SER A 111 -1.52 13.91 -8.66
N ASN A 112 -2.01 14.70 -7.69
CA ASN A 112 -1.46 14.72 -6.33
C ASN A 112 -1.76 13.43 -5.52
N GLU A 113 -2.52 12.52 -6.09
CA GLU A 113 -2.81 11.22 -5.46
C GLU A 113 -1.53 10.44 -5.12
N GLY A 114 -0.46 10.62 -5.91
CA GLY A 114 0.87 10.05 -5.63
C GLY A 114 1.51 10.54 -4.31
N ILE A 115 0.95 11.56 -3.66
CA ILE A 115 1.33 12.02 -2.31
C ILE A 115 0.26 11.62 -1.31
N ILE A 116 -1.01 11.88 -1.62
CA ILE A 116 -2.13 11.75 -0.68
C ILE A 116 -2.35 10.28 -0.30
N ALA A 117 -2.39 9.38 -1.29
CA ALA A 117 -2.67 7.97 -1.02
C ALA A 117 -1.54 7.30 -0.22
N PRO A 118 -0.25 7.43 -0.56
CA PRO A 118 0.81 6.90 0.29
C PRO A 118 0.85 7.54 1.68
N GLY A 119 0.49 8.82 1.81
CA GLY A 119 0.39 9.49 3.11
C GLY A 119 -0.68 8.86 4.01
N ILE A 120 -1.87 8.64 3.48
CA ILE A 120 -2.95 7.96 4.21
C ILE A 120 -2.55 6.52 4.55
N LEU A 121 -1.97 5.77 3.60
CA LEU A 121 -1.52 4.40 3.80
C LEU A 121 -0.40 4.31 4.84
N THR A 122 0.49 5.32 4.91
CA THR A 122 1.50 5.41 5.97
C THR A 122 0.85 5.52 7.34
N LEU A 123 -0.16 6.38 7.50
CA LEU A 123 -0.88 6.51 8.77
C LEU A 123 -1.59 5.21 9.15
N LEU A 124 -2.30 4.59 8.21
CA LEU A 124 -3.00 3.33 8.47
C LEU A 124 -2.03 2.20 8.86
N SER A 125 -0.91 2.07 8.16
CA SER A 125 0.10 1.06 8.49
C SER A 125 0.83 1.36 9.81
N ALA A 126 1.05 2.63 10.16
CA ALA A 126 1.56 3.01 11.48
C ALA A 126 0.59 2.59 12.60
N ILE A 127 -0.71 2.86 12.43
CA ILE A 127 -1.75 2.43 13.39
C ILE A 127 -1.71 0.91 13.59
N LEU A 128 -1.52 0.13 12.51
CA LEU A 128 -1.40 -1.32 12.60
C LEU A 128 -0.14 -1.75 13.33
N CYS A 129 1.02 -1.17 13.01
CA CYS A 129 2.30 -1.50 13.67
C CYS A 129 2.25 -1.23 15.18
N PHE A 130 1.69 -0.09 15.60
CA PHE A 130 1.59 0.27 17.01
C PHE A 130 0.46 -0.45 17.73
N GLY A 131 -0.72 -0.51 17.13
CA GLY A 131 -1.90 -1.08 17.75
C GLY A 131 -1.94 -2.61 17.83
N LEU A 132 -1.13 -3.27 17.01
CA LEU A 132 -0.97 -4.73 17.00
C LEU A 132 0.40 -5.18 17.53
N ALA A 133 1.17 -4.28 18.16
CA ALA A 133 2.54 -4.55 18.59
C ALA A 133 2.65 -5.77 19.50
N ASP A 134 1.71 -5.93 20.43
CA ASP A 134 1.59 -7.06 21.34
C ASP A 134 1.38 -8.42 20.65
N LYS A 135 1.01 -8.43 19.38
CA LYS A 135 0.81 -9.64 18.57
C LYS A 135 1.89 -9.83 17.52
N ILE A 136 2.22 -8.77 16.80
CA ILE A 136 3.15 -8.90 15.67
C ILE A 136 4.60 -9.08 16.08
N TYR A 137 5.01 -8.64 17.28
CA TYR A 137 6.39 -8.75 17.79
C TYR A 137 6.63 -9.95 18.72
N ILE A 138 5.68 -10.85 18.86
CA ILE A 138 5.84 -12.06 19.69
C ILE A 138 6.62 -13.13 18.93
#